data_8960a8e2a7e5c72ac7bd79d6c73e00d7
#
_entry.id   8960a8e2a7e5c72ac7bd79d6c73e00d7
#
_cell.length_a   1.000
_cell.length_b   1.000
_cell.length_c   1.000
_cell.angle_alpha   90.00
_cell.angle_beta   90.00
_cell.angle_gamma   90.00
#
_symmetry.space_group_name_H-M   'P 1'
#
loop_
_entity.id
_entity.type
_entity.pdbx_description
1 polymer ?
#
loop_
_entity_poly.entity_id
_entity_poly.type
_entity_poly.pdbx_seq_one_letter_code
_entity_poly.pdbx_strand_id
1 'polypeptide(L)'
;MSTKRFLGYDTDENGKLVINRMQEPIVVRLYQEFLDGKTTDYIKRIFEKEGVRNWDGGTKWQATTLMSMLENEKYKGDALLQKSYTVDFLTKKRTQNKGEIQMFYVEDDHDAIISKRIWECVQLEIKRRKKYLEEHGTNSYSHRPESNPFASKIICGDCNKVFARKGWRSSTGVDRKVWQCSERYKVKGVMGCANRHVEEETLIKAYLMAWNALVENREDFMEQWTEQLQSENLLESYRAEKFIEYTDGAKPLTEMDTDFMLKTLDHIKVFEDGTLLVVFLDGMEIECKK
;
A
#
# COMPACT_ATOMS: atom_id res chain seq x y z
N MET A 1 14.01 17.75 22.56
CA MET A 1 12.99 16.77 22.14
C MET A 1 13.32 15.40 22.72
N SER A 2 12.32 14.60 23.15
CA SER A 2 12.62 13.23 23.57
C SER A 2 12.79 12.35 22.35
N THR A 3 14.00 11.92 22.05
CA THR A 3 14.35 11.00 20.97
C THR A 3 14.24 9.52 21.37
N LYS A 4 13.84 9.26 22.61
CA LYS A 4 13.80 7.91 23.21
C LYS A 4 12.93 6.88 22.48
N ARG A 5 12.18 7.28 21.43
CA ARG A 5 11.33 6.39 20.61
C ARG A 5 11.35 6.79 19.13
N PHE A 6 12.49 7.24 18.65
CA PHE A 6 12.63 7.64 17.26
C PHE A 6 13.63 6.72 16.56
N LEU A 7 13.12 5.68 15.93
CA LEU A 7 13.93 4.69 15.22
C LEU A 7 14.66 5.36 14.05
N GLY A 8 15.89 4.99 13.82
CA GLY A 8 16.72 5.47 12.72
C GLY A 8 17.61 6.66 13.07
N TYR A 9 17.35 7.33 14.20
CA TYR A 9 18.17 8.47 14.64
C TYR A 9 18.59 8.38 16.09
N ASP A 10 19.81 8.78 16.35
CA ASP A 10 20.34 9.12 17.66
C ASP A 10 20.40 10.65 17.83
N THR A 11 20.79 11.12 19.00
CA THR A 11 20.99 12.54 19.28
C THR A 11 22.44 12.76 19.67
N ASP A 12 23.12 13.70 19.01
CA ASP A 12 24.49 14.10 19.35
C ASP A 12 24.55 14.93 20.65
N GLU A 13 25.78 15.33 21.06
CA GLU A 13 26.00 16.12 22.25
C GLU A 13 25.33 17.52 22.20
N ASN A 14 25.07 18.03 21.01
CA ASN A 14 24.41 19.31 20.76
C ASN A 14 22.87 19.22 20.64
N GLY A 15 22.33 17.99 20.76
CA GLY A 15 20.90 17.73 20.63
C GLY A 15 20.41 17.61 19.18
N LYS A 16 21.30 17.53 18.18
CA LYS A 16 20.95 17.29 16.78
C LYS A 16 20.73 15.82 16.50
N LEU A 17 19.83 15.56 15.55
CA LEU A 17 19.58 14.20 15.05
C LEU A 17 20.75 13.76 14.16
N VAL A 18 21.27 12.57 14.44
CA VAL A 18 22.29 11.89 13.62
C VAL A 18 21.78 10.50 13.26
N ILE A 19 22.06 10.05 12.02
CA ILE A 19 21.57 8.78 11.53
C ILE A 19 22.19 7.63 12.33
N ASN A 20 21.35 6.77 12.90
CA ASN A 20 21.75 5.50 13.47
C ASN A 20 21.89 4.46 12.36
N ARG A 21 23.13 4.16 11.95
CA ARG A 21 23.44 3.27 10.83
C ARG A 21 22.92 1.84 10.98
N MET A 22 22.71 1.37 12.22
CA MET A 22 22.14 0.03 12.47
C MET A 22 20.62 0.00 12.29
N GLN A 23 19.94 1.13 12.49
CA GLN A 23 18.48 1.24 12.41
C GLN A 23 18.01 1.82 11.07
N GLU A 24 18.86 2.57 10.37
CA GLU A 24 18.59 3.16 9.05
C GLU A 24 17.99 2.13 8.06
N PRO A 25 18.55 0.91 7.88
CA PRO A 25 18.01 -0.07 6.94
C PRO A 25 16.56 -0.50 7.24
N ILE A 26 16.17 -0.47 8.53
CA ILE A 26 14.80 -0.81 8.93
C ILE A 26 13.82 0.25 8.44
N VAL A 27 14.21 1.53 8.56
CA VAL A 27 13.40 2.66 8.08
C VAL A 27 13.29 2.63 6.56
N VAL A 28 14.41 2.48 5.85
CA VAL A 28 14.43 2.38 4.38
C VAL A 28 13.53 1.23 3.91
N ARG A 29 13.64 0.06 4.54
CA ARG A 29 12.81 -1.10 4.22
C ARG A 29 11.32 -0.83 4.46
N LEU A 30 10.94 -0.15 5.54
CA LEU A 30 9.54 0.20 5.81
C LEU A 30 8.92 0.99 4.65
N TYR A 31 9.62 2.02 4.17
CA TYR A 31 9.16 2.86 3.06
C TYR A 31 9.06 2.06 1.75
N GLN A 32 10.06 1.22 1.47
CA GLN A 32 10.06 0.35 0.29
C GLN A 32 8.91 -0.66 0.31
N GLU A 33 8.73 -1.42 1.40
CA GLU A 33 7.67 -2.40 1.57
C GLU A 33 6.27 -1.77 1.43
N PHE A 34 6.12 -0.52 1.89
CA PHE A 34 4.86 0.20 1.77
C PHE A 34 4.58 0.60 0.31
N LEU A 35 5.56 1.12 -0.42
CA LEU A 35 5.45 1.43 -1.85
C LEU A 35 5.26 0.17 -2.70
N ASP A 36 5.79 -0.96 -2.26
CA ASP A 36 5.58 -2.29 -2.82
C ASP A 36 4.16 -2.87 -2.54
N GLY A 37 3.22 -2.02 -2.15
CA GLY A 37 1.81 -2.38 -2.03
C GLY A 37 1.41 -3.00 -0.68
N LYS A 38 2.34 -3.26 0.23
CA LYS A 38 2.05 -3.85 1.53
C LYS A 38 1.39 -2.85 2.49
N THR A 39 0.54 -3.34 3.38
CA THR A 39 -0.04 -2.53 4.46
C THR A 39 0.87 -2.53 5.68
N THR A 40 0.76 -1.51 6.52
CA THR A 40 1.52 -1.46 7.78
C THR A 40 1.21 -2.65 8.70
N ASP A 41 0.00 -3.22 8.64
CA ASP A 41 -0.34 -4.44 9.38
C ASP A 41 0.36 -5.68 8.81
N TYR A 42 0.54 -5.76 7.50
CA TYR A 42 1.30 -6.84 6.87
C TYR A 42 2.81 -6.68 7.13
N ILE A 43 3.36 -5.48 6.96
CA ILE A 43 4.79 -5.18 7.27
C ILE A 43 5.10 -5.50 8.73
N LYS A 44 4.20 -5.14 9.67
CA LYS A 44 4.31 -5.52 11.08
C LYS A 44 4.51 -7.02 11.26
N ARG A 45 3.68 -7.84 10.60
CA ARG A 45 3.77 -9.31 10.71
C ARG A 45 5.09 -9.85 10.13
N ILE A 46 5.56 -9.26 9.02
CA ILE A 46 6.85 -9.61 8.42
C ILE A 46 7.98 -9.29 9.40
N PHE A 47 8.02 -8.07 9.94
CA PHE A 47 9.04 -7.64 10.90
C PHE A 47 9.05 -8.50 12.17
N GLU A 48 7.88 -8.81 12.72
CA GLU A 48 7.75 -9.69 13.90
C GLU A 48 8.23 -11.12 13.60
N LYS A 49 7.89 -11.67 12.44
CA LYS A 49 8.31 -13.03 12.00
C LYS A 49 9.82 -13.14 11.82
N GLU A 50 10.43 -12.08 11.29
CA GLU A 50 11.88 -12.02 11.05
C GLU A 50 12.67 -11.58 12.28
N GLY A 51 12.02 -11.21 13.38
CA GLY A 51 12.68 -10.75 14.60
C GLY A 51 13.32 -9.38 14.47
N VAL A 52 12.83 -8.51 13.56
CA VAL A 52 13.30 -7.14 13.40
C VAL A 52 13.05 -6.37 14.70
N ARG A 53 14.10 -5.73 15.22
CA ARG A 53 14.04 -5.00 16.50
C ARG A 53 13.50 -3.57 16.31
N ASN A 54 12.59 -3.17 17.20
CA ASN A 54 12.10 -1.81 17.29
C ASN A 54 13.05 -0.92 18.13
N TRP A 55 12.66 0.32 18.39
CA TRP A 55 13.44 1.29 19.19
C TRP A 55 13.74 0.86 20.64
N ASP A 56 12.91 -0.02 21.22
CA ASP A 56 13.11 -0.56 22.58
C ASP A 56 13.94 -1.86 22.58
N GLY A 57 14.42 -2.30 21.41
CA GLY A 57 15.12 -3.58 21.21
C GLY A 57 14.20 -4.80 21.20
N GLY A 58 12.90 -4.62 21.40
CA GLY A 58 11.89 -5.68 21.29
C GLY A 58 11.52 -5.99 19.84
N THR A 59 10.84 -7.12 19.62
CA THR A 59 10.41 -7.56 18.28
C THR A 59 8.91 -7.34 18.03
N LYS A 60 8.19 -6.71 18.99
CA LYS A 60 6.77 -6.41 18.83
C LYS A 60 6.56 -5.05 18.19
N TRP A 61 5.76 -5.02 17.14
CA TRP A 61 5.46 -3.84 16.36
C TRP A 61 3.98 -3.46 16.45
N GLN A 62 3.69 -2.19 16.21
CA GLN A 62 2.32 -1.67 16.09
C GLN A 62 2.14 -1.07 14.69
N ALA A 63 1.06 -1.45 13.99
CA ALA A 63 0.77 -0.92 12.66
C ALA A 63 0.60 0.61 12.66
N THR A 64 0.03 1.16 13.73
CA THR A 64 -0.11 2.61 13.93
C THR A 64 1.23 3.32 14.08
N THR A 65 2.22 2.67 14.73
CA THR A 65 3.57 3.22 14.83
C THR A 65 4.26 3.24 13.46
N LEU A 66 4.14 2.16 12.68
CA LEU A 66 4.68 2.12 11.32
C LEU A 66 4.03 3.20 10.44
N MET A 67 2.72 3.41 10.57
CA MET A 67 2.04 4.50 9.85
C MET A 67 2.57 5.88 10.28
N SER A 68 2.71 6.11 11.59
CA SER A 68 3.29 7.37 12.09
C SER A 68 4.73 7.59 11.64
N MET A 69 5.51 6.53 11.41
CA MET A 69 6.85 6.63 10.83
C MET A 69 6.78 7.05 9.35
N LEU A 70 5.89 6.45 8.57
CA LEU A 70 5.69 6.80 7.16
C LEU A 70 5.26 8.27 6.95
N GLU A 71 4.50 8.82 7.89
CA GLU A 71 4.00 10.21 7.84
C GLU A 71 4.97 11.24 8.45
N ASN A 72 6.06 10.80 9.08
CA ASN A 72 6.94 11.71 9.81
C ASN A 72 7.95 12.39 8.87
N GLU A 73 7.83 13.71 8.74
CA GLU A 73 8.70 14.56 7.91
C GLU A 73 10.18 14.49 8.29
N LYS A 74 10.50 14.08 9.51
CA LYS A 74 11.89 13.97 9.96
C LYS A 74 12.70 12.95 9.19
N TYR A 75 12.04 11.92 8.65
CA TYR A 75 12.76 10.93 7.83
C TYR A 75 13.28 11.50 6.51
N LYS A 76 12.68 12.59 6.01
CA LYS A 76 13.18 13.31 4.83
C LYS A 76 14.12 14.48 5.17
N GLY A 77 14.54 14.62 6.46
CA GLY A 77 15.48 15.64 6.91
C GLY A 77 14.84 16.95 7.39
N ASP A 78 13.51 17.07 7.36
CA ASP A 78 12.79 18.27 7.75
C ASP A 78 12.30 18.19 9.21
N ALA A 79 11.93 19.31 9.79
CA ALA A 79 11.35 19.36 11.13
C ALA A 79 10.14 20.29 11.22
N LEU A 80 8.99 19.75 11.67
CA LEU A 80 7.83 20.54 12.05
C LEU A 80 7.85 20.76 13.57
N LEU A 81 8.11 22.01 13.96
CA LEU A 81 8.20 22.42 15.36
C LEU A 81 6.82 22.80 15.89
N GLN A 82 6.65 22.70 17.22
CA GLN A 82 5.42 23.04 17.95
C GLN A 82 4.19 22.22 17.54
N LYS A 83 4.38 20.95 17.14
CA LYS A 83 3.28 19.98 16.96
C LYS A 83 2.42 19.75 18.20
N SER A 84 2.94 20.09 19.38
CA SER A 84 2.22 20.01 20.65
C SER A 84 2.72 21.09 21.61
N TYR A 85 1.83 21.56 22.47
CA TYR A 85 2.16 22.57 23.47
C TYR A 85 1.59 22.19 24.84
N THR A 86 2.11 22.86 25.89
CA THR A 86 1.64 22.67 27.26
C THR A 86 0.49 23.63 27.53
N VAL A 87 -0.70 23.10 27.77
CA VAL A 87 -1.91 23.88 28.02
C VAL A 87 -1.90 24.48 29.42
N ASP A 88 -1.37 23.70 30.38
CA ASP A 88 -1.33 24.11 31.77
C ASP A 88 0.09 23.82 32.33
N PHE A 89 0.71 24.91 32.80
CA PHE A 89 2.07 24.85 33.35
C PHE A 89 2.16 24.04 34.66
N LEU A 90 1.11 24.08 35.48
CA LEU A 90 1.10 23.38 36.78
C LEU A 90 0.94 21.87 36.61
N THR A 91 0.03 21.43 35.76
CA THR A 91 -0.22 20.01 35.50
C THR A 91 0.69 19.43 34.41
N LYS A 92 1.46 20.28 33.71
CA LYS A 92 2.30 19.92 32.54
C LYS A 92 1.53 19.17 31.43
N LYS A 93 0.20 19.35 31.40
CA LYS A 93 -0.66 18.71 30.42
C LYS A 93 -0.33 19.24 29.01
N ARG A 94 0.10 18.33 28.15
CA ARG A 94 0.36 18.62 26.73
C ARG A 94 -0.83 18.25 25.86
N THR A 95 -1.09 19.06 24.84
CA THR A 95 -2.07 18.77 23.81
C THR A 95 -1.45 18.93 22.43
N GLN A 96 -2.06 18.28 21.44
CA GLN A 96 -1.67 18.44 20.04
C GLN A 96 -2.06 19.83 19.58
N ASN A 97 -1.14 20.52 18.91
CA ASN A 97 -1.39 21.80 18.28
C ASN A 97 -2.23 21.59 17.01
N LYS A 98 -3.42 22.15 16.98
CA LYS A 98 -4.35 22.11 15.83
C LYS A 98 -4.45 23.46 15.13
N GLY A 99 -3.49 24.36 15.37
CA GLY A 99 -3.45 25.72 14.85
C GLY A 99 -3.60 26.79 15.93
N GLU A 100 -3.70 26.39 17.23
CA GLU A 100 -3.82 27.35 18.35
C GLU A 100 -2.52 28.12 18.58
N ILE A 101 -1.37 27.52 18.28
CA ILE A 101 -0.04 28.12 18.35
C ILE A 101 0.63 27.99 16.99
N GLN A 102 1.38 29.01 16.58
CA GLN A 102 2.12 28.99 15.32
C GLN A 102 3.10 27.80 15.29
N MET A 103 3.01 26.98 14.23
CA MET A 103 3.96 25.94 13.93
C MET A 103 5.03 26.46 12.98
N PHE A 104 6.26 25.98 13.11
CA PHE A 104 7.37 26.33 12.24
C PHE A 104 7.87 25.09 11.52
N TYR A 105 7.94 25.20 10.20
CA TYR A 105 8.53 24.17 9.37
C TYR A 105 9.95 24.56 9.01
N VAL A 106 10.89 23.67 9.28
CA VAL A 106 12.31 23.84 8.98
C VAL A 106 12.69 22.77 7.97
N GLU A 107 13.14 23.22 6.81
CA GLU A 107 13.66 22.31 5.76
C GLU A 107 15.13 22.01 6.04
N ASP A 108 15.58 20.80 5.70
CA ASP A 108 16.96 20.35 5.80
C ASP A 108 17.57 20.58 7.21
N ASP A 109 16.77 20.31 8.25
CA ASP A 109 17.17 20.45 9.66
C ASP A 109 18.27 19.44 10.06
N HIS A 110 18.27 18.25 9.43
CA HIS A 110 19.23 17.18 9.69
C HIS A 110 19.36 16.24 8.48
N ASP A 111 20.34 15.34 8.51
CA ASP A 111 20.55 14.37 7.43
C ASP A 111 19.33 13.45 7.26
N ALA A 112 18.87 13.32 6.02
CA ALA A 112 17.70 12.50 5.66
C ALA A 112 18.06 11.02 5.54
N ILE A 113 17.23 10.11 6.12
CA ILE A 113 17.29 8.67 5.83
C ILE A 113 16.56 8.36 4.52
N ILE A 114 15.46 9.06 4.25
CA ILE A 114 14.60 8.86 3.08
C ILE A 114 14.68 10.09 2.20
N SER A 115 14.89 9.91 0.89
CA SER A 115 14.88 11.05 -0.03
C SER A 115 13.52 11.75 -0.04
N LYS A 116 13.52 13.07 -0.28
CA LYS A 116 12.28 13.87 -0.37
C LYS A 116 11.31 13.26 -1.38
N ARG A 117 11.80 12.78 -2.55
CA ARG A 117 10.98 12.11 -3.57
C ARG A 117 10.27 10.87 -3.02
N ILE A 118 10.98 9.96 -2.37
CA ILE A 118 10.38 8.72 -1.83
C ILE A 118 9.38 9.04 -0.70
N TRP A 119 9.69 10.00 0.16
CA TRP A 119 8.76 10.42 1.20
C TRP A 119 7.45 10.97 0.60
N GLU A 120 7.52 11.83 -0.43
CA GLU A 120 6.35 12.37 -1.12
C GLU A 120 5.55 11.26 -1.84
N CYS A 121 6.22 10.29 -2.50
CA CYS A 121 5.55 9.13 -3.07
C CYS A 121 4.73 8.37 -2.02
N VAL A 122 5.27 8.19 -0.82
CA VAL A 122 4.54 7.54 0.29
C VAL A 122 3.33 8.37 0.72
N GLN A 123 3.42 9.72 0.83
CA GLN A 123 2.28 10.56 1.16
C GLN A 123 1.18 10.48 0.09
N LEU A 124 1.55 10.47 -1.19
CA LEU A 124 0.61 10.29 -2.30
C LEU A 124 -0.05 8.91 -2.26
N GLU A 125 0.72 7.85 -1.96
CA GLU A 125 0.18 6.49 -1.82
C GLU A 125 -0.80 6.37 -0.63
N ILE A 126 -0.51 7.00 0.51
CA ILE A 126 -1.44 7.05 1.66
C ILE A 126 -2.76 7.71 1.23
N LYS A 127 -2.70 8.86 0.54
CA LYS A 127 -3.87 9.57 0.03
C LYS A 127 -4.65 8.71 -0.98
N ARG A 128 -3.93 8.06 -1.92
CA ARG A 128 -4.54 7.18 -2.91
C ARG A 128 -5.30 6.01 -2.26
N ARG A 129 -4.66 5.33 -1.30
CA ARG A 129 -5.31 4.21 -0.58
C ARG A 129 -6.55 4.68 0.18
N LYS A 130 -6.49 5.84 0.82
CA LYS A 130 -7.66 6.41 1.51
C LYS A 130 -8.81 6.66 0.54
N LYS A 131 -8.54 7.32 -0.58
CA LYS A 131 -9.52 7.56 -1.64
C LYS A 131 -10.12 6.27 -2.18
N TYR A 132 -9.28 5.26 -2.45
CA TYR A 132 -9.70 3.93 -2.88
C TYR A 132 -10.70 3.28 -1.91
N LEU A 133 -10.42 3.33 -0.60
CA LEU A 133 -11.32 2.76 0.42
C LEU A 133 -12.68 3.47 0.43
N GLU A 134 -12.70 4.78 0.30
CA GLU A 134 -13.92 5.60 0.26
C GLU A 134 -14.75 5.29 -0.99
N GLU A 135 -14.13 5.23 -2.17
CA GLU A 135 -14.79 4.97 -3.46
C GLU A 135 -15.44 3.58 -3.51
N HIS A 136 -14.74 2.56 -3.01
CA HIS A 136 -15.21 1.19 -3.09
C HIS A 136 -15.99 0.72 -1.85
N GLY A 137 -16.11 1.59 -0.82
CA GLY A 137 -16.88 1.31 0.39
C GLY A 137 -16.32 0.14 1.21
N THR A 138 -15.01 0.05 1.32
CA THR A 138 -14.31 -0.95 2.13
C THR A 138 -13.48 -0.28 3.24
N ASN A 139 -13.29 -0.98 4.36
CA ASN A 139 -12.57 -0.46 5.52
C ASN A 139 -11.11 -0.94 5.59
N SER A 140 -10.70 -1.80 4.67
CA SER A 140 -9.38 -2.43 4.70
C SER A 140 -8.81 -2.54 3.29
N TYR A 141 -7.56 -2.13 3.11
CA TYR A 141 -6.78 -2.32 1.89
C TYR A 141 -5.91 -3.57 2.05
N SER A 142 -6.06 -4.55 1.16
CA SER A 142 -5.20 -5.74 1.11
C SER A 142 -4.99 -6.45 2.47
N HIS A 143 -6.09 -6.80 3.15
CA HIS A 143 -6.05 -7.45 4.47
C HIS A 143 -5.60 -8.91 4.39
N ARG A 144 -4.54 -9.27 5.12
CA ARG A 144 -3.95 -10.62 5.19
C ARG A 144 -3.69 -11.25 3.82
N PRO A 145 -2.85 -10.63 2.98
CA PRO A 145 -2.61 -11.11 1.62
C PRO A 145 -2.05 -12.53 1.57
N GLU A 146 -1.35 -13.00 2.61
CA GLU A 146 -0.81 -14.36 2.74
C GLU A 146 -1.90 -15.45 2.64
N SER A 147 -3.10 -15.16 3.10
CA SER A 147 -4.22 -16.10 3.07
C SER A 147 -5.35 -15.66 2.15
N ASN A 148 -5.38 -14.39 1.76
CA ASN A 148 -6.41 -13.76 0.95
C ASN A 148 -5.78 -12.71 0.02
N PRO A 149 -5.06 -13.14 -1.04
CA PRO A 149 -4.24 -12.23 -1.86
C PRO A 149 -5.04 -11.11 -2.52
N PHE A 150 -6.27 -11.37 -2.93
CA PHE A 150 -7.13 -10.40 -3.60
C PHE A 150 -8.03 -9.59 -2.64
N ALA A 151 -7.80 -9.63 -1.33
CA ALA A 151 -8.60 -8.86 -0.38
C ALA A 151 -8.65 -7.38 -0.76
N SER A 152 -9.88 -6.84 -0.94
CA SER A 152 -10.15 -5.47 -1.38
C SER A 152 -9.62 -5.09 -2.76
N LYS A 153 -9.14 -6.04 -3.55
CA LYS A 153 -8.62 -5.83 -4.90
C LYS A 153 -9.56 -6.28 -6.02
N ILE A 154 -10.70 -6.88 -5.67
CA ILE A 154 -11.71 -7.26 -6.67
C ILE A 154 -12.88 -6.31 -6.58
N ILE A 155 -13.13 -5.58 -7.65
CA ILE A 155 -14.14 -4.52 -7.75
C ILE A 155 -15.22 -4.92 -8.73
N CYS A 156 -16.46 -4.61 -8.39
CA CYS A 156 -17.59 -4.80 -9.27
C CYS A 156 -17.59 -3.72 -10.38
N GLY A 157 -17.54 -4.11 -11.64
CA GLY A 157 -17.62 -3.20 -12.78
C GLY A 157 -18.98 -2.48 -12.87
N ASP A 158 -20.04 -3.07 -12.30
CA ASP A 158 -21.42 -2.53 -12.42
C ASP A 158 -21.77 -1.56 -11.28
N CYS A 159 -21.38 -1.85 -10.02
CA CYS A 159 -21.75 -1.02 -8.87
C CYS A 159 -20.56 -0.41 -8.13
N ASN A 160 -19.35 -0.63 -8.59
CA ASN A 160 -18.09 -0.10 -8.06
C ASN A 160 -17.79 -0.49 -6.58
N LYS A 161 -18.42 -1.55 -6.06
CA LYS A 161 -18.17 -2.06 -4.69
C LYS A 161 -17.27 -3.27 -4.72
N VAL A 162 -16.61 -3.53 -3.59
CA VAL A 162 -15.71 -4.69 -3.46
C VAL A 162 -16.45 -6.01 -3.55
N PHE A 163 -15.77 -7.01 -4.08
CA PHE A 163 -16.16 -8.41 -3.93
C PHE A 163 -15.64 -8.96 -2.60
N ALA A 164 -16.46 -9.77 -1.95
CA ALA A 164 -16.11 -10.50 -0.75
C ALA A 164 -15.80 -11.96 -1.08
N ARG A 165 -14.71 -12.50 -0.51
CA ARG A 165 -14.35 -13.90 -0.65
C ARG A 165 -15.26 -14.78 0.19
N LYS A 166 -15.79 -15.85 -0.40
CA LYS A 166 -16.66 -16.82 0.26
C LYS A 166 -16.15 -18.24 0.04
N GLY A 167 -16.27 -19.08 1.06
CA GLY A 167 -16.09 -20.51 0.91
C GLY A 167 -17.42 -21.17 0.55
N TRP A 168 -17.46 -21.86 -0.57
CA TRP A 168 -18.61 -22.68 -0.95
C TRP A 168 -18.24 -24.15 -0.86
N ARG A 169 -19.04 -24.90 -0.09
CA ARG A 169 -18.89 -26.34 0.01
C ARG A 169 -19.80 -27.01 -0.99
N SER A 170 -19.23 -27.80 -1.90
CA SER A 170 -20.04 -28.58 -2.81
C SER A 170 -20.70 -29.76 -2.11
N SER A 171 -21.73 -30.32 -2.70
CA SER A 171 -22.35 -31.58 -2.22
C SER A 171 -21.38 -32.76 -2.22
N THR A 172 -20.30 -32.67 -3.01
CA THR A 172 -19.20 -33.65 -3.08
C THR A 172 -18.10 -33.41 -2.05
N GLY A 173 -18.25 -32.42 -1.13
CA GLY A 173 -17.29 -32.10 -0.10
C GLY A 173 -16.10 -31.26 -0.50
N VAL A 174 -16.03 -30.81 -1.76
CA VAL A 174 -14.95 -29.94 -2.25
C VAL A 174 -15.22 -28.51 -1.85
N ASP A 175 -14.29 -27.90 -1.11
CA ASP A 175 -14.34 -26.47 -0.75
C ASP A 175 -13.83 -25.61 -1.92
N ARG A 176 -14.69 -24.73 -2.41
CA ARG A 176 -14.36 -23.77 -3.49
C ARG A 176 -14.26 -22.37 -2.90
N LYS A 177 -13.26 -21.60 -3.35
CA LYS A 177 -13.13 -20.18 -3.03
C LYS A 177 -13.73 -19.36 -4.17
N VAL A 178 -14.76 -18.61 -3.84
CA VAL A 178 -15.47 -17.75 -4.79
C VAL A 178 -15.50 -16.33 -4.30
N TRP A 179 -15.52 -15.40 -5.23
CA TRP A 179 -15.64 -13.97 -4.97
C TRP A 179 -16.99 -13.50 -5.45
N GLN A 180 -17.70 -12.74 -4.64
CA GLN A 180 -19.03 -12.25 -4.92
C GLN A 180 -19.18 -10.80 -4.51
N CYS A 181 -19.85 -9.99 -5.34
CA CYS A 181 -20.12 -8.59 -5.03
C CYS A 181 -20.79 -8.45 -3.66
N SER A 182 -20.27 -7.56 -2.83
CA SER A 182 -20.75 -7.32 -1.46
C SER A 182 -22.21 -6.83 -1.45
N GLU A 183 -22.64 -6.14 -2.50
CA GLU A 183 -24.01 -5.61 -2.63
C GLU A 183 -25.03 -6.64 -3.17
N ARG A 184 -24.57 -7.83 -3.66
CA ARG A 184 -25.48 -8.81 -4.28
C ARG A 184 -26.57 -9.31 -3.34
N TYR A 185 -26.24 -9.64 -2.11
CA TYR A 185 -27.19 -10.09 -1.07
C TYR A 185 -26.95 -9.34 0.24
N LYS A 186 -26.76 -8.03 0.16
CA LYS A 186 -26.58 -7.18 1.33
C LYS A 186 -27.80 -7.21 2.24
N VAL A 187 -28.99 -7.27 1.64
CA VAL A 187 -30.27 -7.47 2.33
C VAL A 187 -30.71 -8.90 2.11
N LYS A 188 -31.00 -9.62 3.20
CA LYS A 188 -31.43 -11.03 3.13
C LYS A 188 -32.68 -11.19 2.26
N GLY A 189 -32.61 -12.06 1.26
CA GLY A 189 -33.72 -12.36 0.37
C GLY A 189 -33.92 -11.36 -0.77
N VAL A 190 -33.12 -10.29 -0.85
CA VAL A 190 -33.19 -9.29 -1.92
C VAL A 190 -31.89 -9.33 -2.71
N MET A 191 -31.99 -9.51 -4.02
CA MET A 191 -30.85 -9.39 -4.93
C MET A 191 -30.63 -7.92 -5.26
N GLY A 192 -29.51 -7.36 -4.79
CA GLY A 192 -29.10 -5.98 -5.06
C GLY A 192 -28.33 -5.87 -6.39
N CYS A 193 -27.08 -6.26 -6.40
CA CYS A 193 -26.25 -6.25 -7.61
C CYS A 193 -26.40 -7.57 -8.38
N ALA A 194 -26.62 -7.48 -9.70
CA ALA A 194 -26.81 -8.65 -10.57
C ALA A 194 -25.50 -9.37 -10.94
N ASN A 195 -24.34 -8.72 -10.73
CA ASN A 195 -23.05 -9.26 -11.12
C ASN A 195 -22.81 -10.64 -10.52
N ARG A 196 -22.24 -11.53 -11.32
CA ARG A 196 -22.03 -12.95 -10.97
C ARG A 196 -20.82 -13.11 -10.03
N HIS A 197 -20.73 -14.26 -9.40
CA HIS A 197 -19.52 -14.65 -8.68
C HIS A 197 -18.43 -15.06 -9.65
N VAL A 198 -17.18 -14.93 -9.22
CA VAL A 198 -15.99 -15.38 -9.95
C VAL A 198 -15.16 -16.30 -9.04
N GLU A 199 -14.57 -17.33 -9.62
CA GLU A 199 -13.71 -18.25 -8.89
C GLU A 199 -12.30 -17.67 -8.72
N GLU A 200 -11.65 -17.97 -7.60
CA GLU A 200 -10.32 -17.44 -7.30
C GLU A 200 -9.29 -17.84 -8.36
N GLU A 201 -9.37 -19.06 -8.88
CA GLU A 201 -8.50 -19.53 -9.96
C GLU A 201 -8.64 -18.70 -11.25
N THR A 202 -9.86 -18.21 -11.54
CA THR A 202 -10.10 -17.34 -12.71
C THR A 202 -9.42 -15.99 -12.53
N LEU A 203 -9.44 -15.43 -11.31
CA LEU A 203 -8.74 -14.18 -10.99
C LEU A 203 -7.22 -14.33 -11.08
N ILE A 204 -6.67 -15.46 -10.59
CA ILE A 204 -5.25 -15.78 -10.71
C ILE A 204 -4.84 -15.85 -12.19
N LYS A 205 -5.60 -16.58 -13.00
CA LYS A 205 -5.34 -16.69 -14.43
C LYS A 205 -5.41 -15.33 -15.14
N ALA A 206 -6.40 -14.51 -14.82
CA ALA A 206 -6.53 -13.17 -15.40
C ALA A 206 -5.33 -12.28 -15.06
N TYR A 207 -4.88 -12.29 -13.80
CA TYR A 207 -3.68 -11.55 -13.40
C TYR A 207 -2.44 -12.04 -14.17
N LEU A 208 -2.21 -13.37 -14.24
CA LEU A 208 -1.07 -13.94 -14.97
C LEU A 208 -1.12 -13.60 -16.47
N MET A 209 -2.28 -13.73 -17.10
CA MET A 209 -2.46 -13.37 -18.51
C MET A 209 -2.17 -11.89 -18.75
N ALA A 210 -2.71 -11.02 -17.91
CA ALA A 210 -2.49 -9.58 -18.05
C ALA A 210 -1.03 -9.19 -17.83
N TRP A 211 -0.37 -9.73 -16.81
CA TRP A 211 1.05 -9.50 -16.57
C TRP A 211 1.91 -10.00 -17.74
N ASN A 212 1.64 -11.22 -18.22
CA ASN A 212 2.38 -11.80 -19.34
C ASN A 212 2.19 -11.00 -20.62
N ALA A 213 0.98 -10.45 -20.85
CA ALA A 213 0.73 -9.56 -21.96
C ALA A 213 1.56 -8.26 -21.88
N LEU A 214 1.74 -7.69 -20.67
CA LEU A 214 2.65 -6.54 -20.47
C LEU A 214 4.10 -6.90 -20.78
N VAL A 215 4.57 -8.06 -20.35
CA VAL A 215 5.95 -8.51 -20.57
C VAL A 215 6.21 -8.81 -22.06
N GLU A 216 5.27 -9.51 -22.71
CA GLU A 216 5.39 -9.93 -24.10
C GLU A 216 5.26 -8.76 -25.08
N ASN A 217 4.45 -7.74 -24.74
CA ASN A 217 4.24 -6.56 -25.58
C ASN A 217 4.86 -5.29 -24.95
N ARG A 218 5.94 -5.45 -24.20
CA ARG A 218 6.60 -4.37 -23.44
C ARG A 218 6.84 -3.11 -24.27
N GLU A 219 7.25 -3.26 -25.50
CA GLU A 219 7.55 -2.12 -26.39
C GLU A 219 6.32 -1.22 -26.64
N ASP A 220 5.12 -1.80 -26.67
CA ASP A 220 3.88 -1.05 -26.88
C ASP A 220 3.53 -0.16 -25.67
N PHE A 221 4.01 -0.53 -24.47
CA PHE A 221 3.79 0.21 -23.22
C PHE A 221 4.91 1.19 -22.89
N MET A 222 6.09 1.08 -23.54
CA MET A 222 7.26 1.92 -23.26
C MET A 222 7.00 3.41 -23.51
N GLU A 223 6.22 3.77 -24.53
CA GLU A 223 5.88 5.16 -24.83
C GLU A 223 5.11 5.78 -23.66
N GLN A 224 4.06 5.12 -23.18
CA GLN A 224 3.25 5.59 -22.05
C GLN A 224 4.05 5.67 -20.75
N TRP A 225 4.88 4.67 -20.44
CA TRP A 225 5.76 4.75 -19.27
C TRP A 225 6.79 5.89 -19.38
N THR A 226 7.31 6.13 -20.58
CA THR A 226 8.24 7.24 -20.81
C THR A 226 7.57 8.61 -20.58
N GLU A 227 6.33 8.77 -21.01
CA GLU A 227 5.53 9.96 -20.71
C GLU A 227 5.29 10.09 -19.20
N GLN A 228 4.89 9.01 -18.52
CA GLN A 228 4.66 9.00 -17.08
C GLN A 228 5.92 9.30 -16.25
N LEU A 229 7.12 8.97 -16.74
CA LEU A 229 8.38 9.38 -16.09
C LEU A 229 8.50 10.90 -15.96
N GLN A 230 7.88 11.67 -16.87
CA GLN A 230 7.90 13.13 -16.88
C GLN A 230 6.71 13.75 -16.13
N SER A 231 5.84 12.92 -15.52
CA SER A 231 4.67 13.38 -14.79
C SER A 231 5.07 14.23 -13.56
N GLU A 232 4.34 15.31 -13.32
CA GLU A 232 4.44 16.09 -12.08
C GLU A 232 3.98 15.28 -10.85
N ASN A 233 3.19 14.23 -11.07
CA ASN A 233 2.81 13.29 -10.02
C ASN A 233 3.95 12.31 -9.73
N LEU A 234 4.70 12.57 -8.66
CA LEU A 234 5.87 11.77 -8.28
C LEU A 234 5.56 10.28 -8.08
N LEU A 235 4.35 9.93 -7.64
CA LEU A 235 3.95 8.53 -7.46
C LEU A 235 3.73 7.84 -8.82
N GLU A 236 3.16 8.53 -9.79
CA GLU A 236 3.00 8.04 -11.16
C GLU A 236 4.36 7.82 -11.82
N SER A 237 5.24 8.82 -11.77
CA SER A 237 6.62 8.72 -12.26
C SER A 237 7.39 7.57 -11.58
N TYR A 238 7.26 7.41 -10.26
CA TYR A 238 7.89 6.30 -9.52
C TYR A 238 7.38 4.93 -9.98
N ARG A 239 6.07 4.81 -10.23
CA ARG A 239 5.47 3.54 -10.69
C ARG A 239 5.90 3.19 -12.10
N ALA A 240 5.91 4.16 -13.02
CA ALA A 240 6.43 3.95 -14.36
C ALA A 240 7.89 3.46 -14.34
N GLU A 241 8.75 4.08 -13.53
CA GLU A 241 10.12 3.62 -13.30
C GLU A 241 10.17 2.16 -12.85
N LYS A 242 9.32 1.78 -11.90
CA LYS A 242 9.27 0.41 -11.38
C LYS A 242 8.72 -0.60 -12.40
N PHE A 243 7.73 -0.24 -13.20
CA PHE A 243 7.20 -1.12 -14.23
C PHE A 243 8.21 -1.35 -15.36
N ILE A 244 8.95 -0.31 -15.76
CA ILE A 244 10.08 -0.45 -16.69
C ILE A 244 11.12 -1.43 -16.13
N GLU A 245 11.48 -1.30 -14.84
CA GLU A 245 12.40 -2.20 -14.14
C GLU A 245 11.87 -3.64 -14.06
N TYR A 246 10.58 -3.83 -13.66
CA TYR A 246 10.00 -5.16 -13.47
C TYR A 246 9.78 -5.92 -14.78
N THR A 247 9.61 -5.21 -15.90
CA THR A 247 9.41 -5.83 -17.21
C THR A 247 10.70 -6.02 -18.00
N ASP A 248 11.83 -5.42 -17.54
CA ASP A 248 13.10 -5.51 -18.24
C ASP A 248 13.69 -6.92 -18.18
N GLY A 249 13.80 -7.59 -19.34
CA GLY A 249 14.24 -8.97 -19.43
C GLY A 249 13.37 -10.00 -18.67
N ALA A 250 12.18 -9.60 -18.23
CA ALA A 250 11.26 -10.48 -17.51
C ALA A 250 10.76 -11.60 -18.40
N LYS A 251 10.50 -12.77 -17.79
CA LYS A 251 9.86 -13.92 -18.46
C LYS A 251 8.40 -14.00 -18.03
N PRO A 252 7.52 -14.56 -18.88
CA PRO A 252 6.14 -14.83 -18.50
C PRO A 252 6.04 -15.63 -17.21
N LEU A 253 5.12 -15.25 -16.33
CA LEU A 253 4.85 -15.94 -15.07
C LEU A 253 3.97 -17.17 -15.33
N THR A 254 4.30 -18.27 -14.66
CA THR A 254 3.51 -19.52 -14.67
C THR A 254 2.67 -19.69 -13.43
N GLU A 255 3.03 -19.01 -12.33
CA GLU A 255 2.33 -19.03 -11.06
C GLU A 255 2.32 -17.63 -10.43
N MET A 256 1.35 -17.36 -9.57
CA MET A 256 1.21 -16.07 -8.90
C MET A 256 2.02 -16.05 -7.62
N ASP A 257 3.01 -15.17 -7.56
CA ASP A 257 3.64 -14.74 -6.32
C ASP A 257 2.84 -13.59 -5.70
N THR A 258 2.45 -13.75 -4.43
CA THR A 258 1.61 -12.74 -3.74
C THR A 258 2.32 -11.42 -3.54
N ASP A 259 3.60 -11.44 -3.18
CA ASP A 259 4.35 -10.20 -2.94
C ASP A 259 4.58 -9.44 -4.25
N PHE A 260 4.85 -10.17 -5.32
CA PHE A 260 4.96 -9.57 -6.66
C PHE A 260 3.61 -9.01 -7.15
N MET A 261 2.52 -9.74 -6.92
CA MET A 261 1.18 -9.25 -7.24
C MET A 261 0.84 -7.97 -6.46
N LEU A 262 1.24 -7.85 -5.19
CA LEU A 262 1.02 -6.62 -4.42
C LEU A 262 1.78 -5.42 -4.99
N LYS A 263 2.97 -5.63 -5.58
CA LYS A 263 3.79 -4.58 -6.20
C LYS A 263 3.24 -4.08 -7.52
N THR A 264 2.40 -4.88 -8.19
CA THR A 264 1.99 -4.62 -9.57
C THR A 264 0.50 -4.40 -9.72
N LEU A 265 -0.35 -5.19 -9.04
CA LEU A 265 -1.80 -5.13 -9.17
C LEU A 265 -2.42 -4.02 -8.33
N ASP A 266 -3.17 -3.10 -8.96
CA ASP A 266 -4.08 -2.22 -8.25
C ASP A 266 -5.38 -2.95 -7.91
N HIS A 267 -6.15 -3.35 -8.91
CA HIS A 267 -7.38 -4.12 -8.73
C HIS A 267 -7.79 -4.87 -10.02
N ILE A 268 -8.77 -5.76 -9.89
CA ILE A 268 -9.44 -6.41 -11.02
C ILE A 268 -10.92 -6.01 -10.98
N LYS A 269 -11.43 -5.41 -12.06
CA LYS A 269 -12.87 -5.16 -12.23
C LYS A 269 -13.53 -6.39 -12.86
N VAL A 270 -14.64 -6.82 -12.27
CA VAL A 270 -15.41 -7.96 -12.73
C VAL A 270 -16.74 -7.42 -13.28
N PHE A 271 -17.05 -7.71 -14.53
CA PHE A 271 -18.28 -7.30 -15.21
C PHE A 271 -19.30 -8.45 -15.27
N GLU A 272 -20.59 -8.12 -15.43
CA GLU A 272 -21.69 -9.09 -15.46
C GLU A 272 -21.58 -10.08 -16.63
N ASP A 273 -21.04 -9.66 -17.76
CA ASP A 273 -20.80 -10.48 -18.96
C ASP A 273 -19.65 -11.50 -18.78
N GLY A 274 -18.90 -11.39 -17.68
CA GLY A 274 -17.76 -12.23 -17.36
C GLY A 274 -16.41 -11.67 -17.81
N THR A 275 -16.37 -10.49 -18.40
CA THR A 275 -15.14 -9.76 -18.70
C THR A 275 -14.42 -9.38 -17.41
N LEU A 276 -13.10 -9.52 -17.40
CA LEU A 276 -12.24 -9.08 -16.32
C LEU A 276 -11.29 -8.00 -16.85
N LEU A 277 -11.26 -6.85 -16.18
CA LEU A 277 -10.32 -5.79 -16.48
C LEU A 277 -9.29 -5.74 -15.35
N VAL A 278 -8.05 -6.13 -15.67
CA VAL A 278 -6.93 -6.06 -14.74
C VAL A 278 -6.31 -4.68 -14.81
N VAL A 279 -6.30 -3.97 -13.69
CA VAL A 279 -5.73 -2.62 -13.57
C VAL A 279 -4.47 -2.71 -12.74
N PHE A 280 -3.36 -2.26 -13.30
CA PHE A 280 -2.06 -2.24 -12.65
C PHE A 280 -1.82 -0.91 -11.91
N LEU A 281 -0.84 -0.91 -11.00
CA LEU A 281 -0.51 0.26 -10.18
C LEU A 281 0.04 1.44 -10.98
N ASP A 282 0.58 1.22 -12.17
CA ASP A 282 1.01 2.25 -13.13
C ASP A 282 -0.15 2.84 -13.95
N GLY A 283 -1.37 2.31 -13.76
CA GLY A 283 -2.57 2.73 -14.47
C GLY A 283 -2.85 1.96 -15.76
N MET A 284 -2.01 1.02 -16.17
CA MET A 284 -2.29 0.16 -17.32
C MET A 284 -3.49 -0.73 -17.07
N GLU A 285 -4.33 -0.86 -18.08
CA GLU A 285 -5.54 -1.68 -18.04
C GLU A 285 -5.49 -2.76 -19.13
N ILE A 286 -5.63 -4.03 -18.72
CA ILE A 286 -5.64 -5.18 -19.66
C ILE A 286 -6.96 -5.91 -19.51
N GLU A 287 -7.70 -5.99 -20.62
CA GLU A 287 -8.96 -6.75 -20.69
C GLU A 287 -8.68 -8.24 -20.91
N CYS A 288 -9.21 -9.07 -20.02
CA CYS A 288 -9.15 -10.53 -20.12
C CYS A 288 -10.56 -11.07 -20.37
N LYS A 289 -10.79 -11.65 -21.55
CA LYS A 289 -12.03 -12.37 -21.88
C LYS A 289 -11.90 -13.82 -21.47
N LYS A 290 -13.01 -14.38 -21.02
CA LYS A 290 -13.12 -15.78 -20.58
C LYS A 290 -12.98 -16.74 -21.74
#